data_2ec0f8922116b4fdd29ed647b2b0bb2c
#
_entry.id   2ec0f8922116b4fdd29ed647b2b0bb2c
#
_cell.length_a   1.000
_cell.length_b   1.000
_cell.length_c   1.000
_cell.angle_alpha   90.00
_cell.angle_beta   90.00
_cell.angle_gamma   90.00
#
_symmetry.space_group_name_H-M   'P 1'
#
loop_
_entity.id
_entity.type
_entity.pdbx_description
1 polymer ?
#
loop_
_entity_poly.entity_id
_entity_poly.type
_entity_poly.pdbx_seq_one_letter_code
_entity_poly.pdbx_strand_id
1 'polypeptide(L)'
;DRAQRNVLSGDPRLRDLAGWQRSVFAVAGRRSRNDFVARTPDPYELERPAEFVAVNLEHFVLDPSYACRRPALHRHFSAHFSVPATAHACAPGLPFLDVDAEAGEASLLALDPARVYEVDYLLAEGNTQAMSRWGHSMLRLVVCAPGRTPGPDCRLDLAHHRVLSFRAFVGDVQISGWRGLTGSYPSRLFLLPLDQVIEEYTRVELRGLQSIPLRLQEDEIASLLERAAQLHWSYDGRYYFIGNNCAVETWKLLHDGVPRLAAAPLATITP
;
A
#
# COMPACT_ATOMS: atom_id res chain seq x y z
N ASP A 1 25.19 -12.97 -8.07
CA ASP A 1 26.02 -13.70 -7.11
C ASP A 1 25.20 -14.81 -6.44
N ARG A 2 25.69 -16.07 -6.51
CA ARG A 2 25.00 -17.25 -5.97
C ARG A 2 24.89 -17.21 -4.43
N ALA A 3 25.82 -16.58 -3.75
CA ALA A 3 25.82 -16.46 -2.29
C ALA A 3 24.69 -15.53 -1.77
N GLN A 4 24.36 -14.48 -2.49
CA GLN A 4 23.29 -13.56 -2.10
C GLN A 4 21.88 -14.14 -2.33
N ARG A 5 21.74 -15.19 -3.14
CA ARG A 5 20.43 -15.83 -3.39
C ARG A 5 19.97 -16.75 -2.27
N ASN A 6 20.89 -17.17 -1.41
CA ASN A 6 20.60 -18.09 -0.29
C ASN A 6 20.37 -17.36 1.05
N VAL A 7 20.35 -16.02 1.04
CA VAL A 7 20.10 -15.22 2.24
C VAL A 7 18.68 -14.70 2.17
N LEU A 8 17.95 -14.73 3.27
CA LEU A 8 16.56 -14.23 3.35
C LEU A 8 16.38 -12.82 2.77
N SER A 9 17.35 -11.92 2.99
CA SER A 9 17.33 -10.58 2.40
C SER A 9 17.43 -10.56 0.87
N GLY A 10 17.82 -11.67 0.26
CA GLY A 10 17.83 -11.89 -1.18
C GLY A 10 16.58 -12.57 -1.72
N ASP A 11 15.71 -13.09 -0.84
CA ASP A 11 14.47 -13.77 -1.22
C ASP A 11 13.54 -12.82 -1.97
N PRO A 12 13.15 -13.17 -3.23
CA PRO A 12 12.27 -12.33 -4.03
C PRO A 12 10.90 -12.09 -3.39
N ARG A 13 10.33 -13.13 -2.74
CA ARG A 13 9.03 -13.02 -2.09
C ARG A 13 9.09 -12.12 -0.86
N LEU A 14 10.13 -12.24 -0.05
CA LEU A 14 10.31 -11.37 1.10
C LEU A 14 10.50 -9.90 0.67
N ARG A 15 11.29 -9.67 -0.38
CA ARG A 15 11.46 -8.33 -0.93
C ARG A 15 10.17 -7.73 -1.46
N ASP A 16 9.35 -8.56 -2.09
CA ASP A 16 8.04 -8.17 -2.58
C ASP A 16 7.09 -7.83 -1.42
N LEU A 17 7.03 -8.68 -0.39
CA LEU A 17 6.27 -8.41 0.83
C LEU A 17 6.72 -7.13 1.54
N ALA A 18 8.01 -6.84 1.50
CA ALA A 18 8.59 -5.63 2.07
C ALA A 18 8.42 -4.39 1.18
N GLY A 19 7.96 -4.56 -0.08
CA GLY A 19 7.91 -3.48 -1.07
C GLY A 19 9.28 -3.03 -1.58
N TRP A 20 10.33 -3.85 -1.42
CA TRP A 20 11.65 -3.55 -1.98
C TRP A 20 11.73 -3.88 -3.45
N GLN A 21 11.78 -2.85 -4.28
CA GLN A 21 11.87 -3.02 -5.71
C GLN A 21 13.29 -3.38 -6.17
N ARG A 22 13.38 -4.19 -7.24
CA ARG A 22 14.63 -4.34 -7.97
C ARG A 22 14.91 -3.04 -8.73
N SER A 23 15.98 -2.35 -8.33
CA SER A 23 16.53 -1.29 -9.20
C SER A 23 17.36 -1.95 -10.30
N VAL A 24 17.11 -1.60 -11.55
CA VAL A 24 17.95 -2.01 -12.70
C VAL A 24 19.34 -1.39 -12.57
N PHE A 25 19.43 -0.23 -11.92
CA PHE A 25 20.67 0.43 -11.55
C PHE A 25 20.80 0.31 -10.04
N ALA A 26 21.53 -0.69 -9.58
CA ALA A 26 21.73 -1.00 -8.17
C ALA A 26 22.44 0.15 -7.41
N VAL A 27 21.69 1.16 -7.06
CA VAL A 27 22.10 2.07 -6.00
C VAL A 27 21.54 1.51 -4.71
N ALA A 28 22.41 0.95 -3.89
CA ALA A 28 22.08 0.35 -2.61
C ALA A 28 21.36 1.36 -1.69
N GLY A 29 20.30 0.88 -1.04
CA GLY A 29 19.62 1.56 0.06
C GLY A 29 18.34 2.28 -0.34
N ARG A 30 17.35 2.17 0.53
CA ARG A 30 16.22 3.08 0.58
C ARG A 30 16.74 4.43 1.04
N ARG A 31 16.84 5.40 0.17
CA ARG A 31 17.07 6.79 0.54
C ARG A 31 15.72 7.47 0.69
N SER A 32 14.97 7.16 1.72
CA SER A 32 13.83 7.96 2.04
C SER A 32 14.07 8.68 3.37
N ARG A 33 14.12 10.00 3.31
CA ARG A 33 13.78 10.81 4.46
C ARG A 33 12.27 10.79 4.56
N ASN A 34 11.75 9.86 5.32
CA ASN A 34 10.34 9.80 5.60
C ASN A 34 10.11 10.40 6.97
N ASP A 35 9.43 11.55 7.01
CA ASP A 35 9.09 12.24 8.25
C ASP A 35 8.04 11.46 9.08
N PHE A 36 7.39 10.45 8.49
CA PHE A 36 6.52 9.52 9.21
C PHE A 36 7.31 8.43 9.94
N VAL A 37 8.08 8.82 10.91
CA VAL A 37 8.83 7.92 11.82
C VAL A 37 7.88 6.95 12.54
N ALA A 38 6.61 7.31 12.70
CA ALA A 38 5.57 6.50 13.35
C ALA A 38 5.11 5.26 12.55
N ARG A 39 5.55 5.05 11.30
CA ARG A 39 5.15 3.89 10.48
C ARG A 39 5.78 2.58 10.89
N THR A 40 6.88 2.63 11.59
CA THR A 40 7.59 1.44 12.06
C THR A 40 8.08 1.66 13.49
N PRO A 41 8.03 0.62 14.34
CA PRO A 41 8.63 0.70 15.66
C PRO A 41 10.13 0.92 15.61
N ASP A 42 10.78 0.49 14.53
CA ASP A 42 12.22 0.64 14.32
C ASP A 42 12.53 1.13 12.89
N PRO A 43 12.86 2.42 12.71
CA PRO A 43 13.21 2.98 11.39
C PRO A 43 14.43 2.33 10.74
N TYR A 44 15.25 1.60 11.48
CA TYR A 44 16.43 0.90 10.97
C TYR A 44 16.06 -0.16 9.91
N GLU A 45 14.87 -0.75 10.03
CA GLU A 45 14.36 -1.67 9.00
C GLU A 45 14.27 -1.05 7.60
N LEU A 46 14.20 0.28 7.51
CA LEU A 46 14.06 1.00 6.25
C LEU A 46 15.39 1.28 5.54
N GLU A 47 16.53 0.97 6.14
CA GLU A 47 17.84 1.26 5.57
C GLU A 47 18.23 0.32 4.43
N ARG A 48 18.12 -0.98 4.65
CA ARG A 48 18.52 -2.02 3.69
C ARG A 48 17.68 -3.29 3.84
N PRO A 49 17.60 -4.13 2.80
CA PRO A 49 16.90 -5.41 2.89
C PRO A 49 17.41 -6.33 4.01
N ALA A 50 18.69 -6.28 4.32
CA ALA A 50 19.27 -7.08 5.42
C ALA A 50 18.77 -6.59 6.79
N GLU A 51 18.74 -5.27 6.99
CA GLU A 51 18.23 -4.67 8.23
C GLU A 51 16.71 -4.90 8.36
N PHE A 52 15.97 -4.80 7.24
CA PHE A 52 14.56 -5.15 7.25
C PHE A 52 14.33 -6.58 7.73
N VAL A 53 15.12 -7.53 7.23
CA VAL A 53 15.02 -8.93 7.69
C VAL A 53 15.36 -9.05 9.16
N ALA A 54 16.44 -8.43 9.61
CA ALA A 54 16.91 -8.52 11.00
C ALA A 54 15.83 -8.00 11.97
N VAL A 55 15.34 -6.79 11.75
CA VAL A 55 14.30 -6.16 12.60
C VAL A 55 13.00 -6.97 12.57
N ASN A 56 12.57 -7.43 11.38
CA ASN A 56 11.33 -8.20 11.29
C ASN A 56 11.45 -9.62 11.86
N LEU A 57 12.63 -10.24 11.85
CA LEU A 57 12.88 -11.49 12.57
C LEU A 57 12.88 -11.29 14.08
N GLU A 58 13.45 -10.21 14.58
CA GLU A 58 13.35 -9.86 15.99
C GLU A 58 11.89 -9.71 16.43
N HIS A 59 11.09 -8.93 15.68
CA HIS A 59 9.64 -8.82 15.95
C HIS A 59 8.92 -10.15 15.82
N PHE A 60 9.24 -10.98 14.82
CA PHE A 60 8.63 -12.29 14.64
C PHE A 60 8.83 -13.20 15.88
N VAL A 61 9.98 -13.11 16.53
CA VAL A 61 10.33 -13.93 17.70
C VAL A 61 9.84 -13.33 19.01
N LEU A 62 9.91 -11.99 19.15
CA LEU A 62 9.74 -11.34 20.45
C LEU A 62 8.41 -10.60 20.60
N ASP A 63 7.73 -10.23 19.50
CA ASP A 63 6.51 -9.45 19.55
C ASP A 63 5.26 -10.32 19.30
N PRO A 64 4.46 -10.62 20.33
CA PRO A 64 3.23 -11.40 20.19
C PRO A 64 2.21 -10.75 19.24
N SER A 65 2.26 -9.45 19.04
CA SER A 65 1.35 -8.71 18.15
C SER A 65 1.82 -8.68 16.69
N TYR A 66 3.00 -9.22 16.40
CA TYR A 66 3.58 -9.15 15.05
C TYR A 66 2.70 -9.82 13.99
N ALA A 67 2.10 -10.97 14.34
CA ALA A 67 1.17 -11.68 13.45
C ALA A 67 -0.05 -10.83 13.05
N CYS A 68 -0.52 -9.98 13.96
CA CYS A 68 -1.65 -9.08 13.70
C CYS A 68 -1.23 -7.84 12.91
N ARG A 69 -0.03 -7.33 13.18
CA ARG A 69 0.48 -6.12 12.54
C ARG A 69 1.00 -6.40 11.12
N ARG A 70 1.67 -7.55 10.92
CA ARG A 70 2.28 -7.93 9.63
C ARG A 70 1.98 -9.40 9.28
N PRO A 71 0.72 -9.74 9.05
CA PRO A 71 0.29 -11.13 8.91
C PRO A 71 0.95 -11.86 7.73
N ALA A 72 1.16 -11.18 6.60
CA ALA A 72 1.80 -11.79 5.43
C ALA A 72 3.29 -12.13 5.68
N LEU A 73 4.04 -11.24 6.35
CA LEU A 73 5.42 -11.51 6.76
C LEU A 73 5.50 -12.60 7.82
N HIS A 74 4.60 -12.58 8.80
CA HIS A 74 4.51 -13.61 9.82
C HIS A 74 4.29 -14.99 9.18
N ARG A 75 3.34 -15.13 8.25
CA ARG A 75 3.13 -16.38 7.50
C ARG A 75 4.36 -16.80 6.71
N HIS A 76 5.03 -15.85 6.05
CA HIS A 76 6.26 -16.14 5.29
C HIS A 76 7.38 -16.70 6.18
N PHE A 77 7.64 -16.08 7.32
CA PHE A 77 8.64 -16.56 8.28
C PHE A 77 8.23 -17.89 8.92
N SER A 78 6.97 -18.05 9.30
CA SER A 78 6.45 -19.32 9.82
C SER A 78 6.69 -20.47 8.84
N ALA A 79 6.39 -20.26 7.56
CA ALA A 79 6.64 -21.25 6.51
C ALA A 79 8.15 -21.50 6.30
N HIS A 80 8.96 -20.45 6.28
CA HIS A 80 10.41 -20.57 6.07
C HIS A 80 11.12 -21.33 7.20
N PHE A 81 10.73 -21.06 8.44
CA PHE A 81 11.34 -21.71 9.63
C PHE A 81 10.58 -22.96 10.09
N SER A 82 9.53 -23.36 9.38
CA SER A 82 8.66 -24.49 9.75
C SER A 82 8.09 -24.34 11.19
N VAL A 83 7.82 -23.11 11.60
CA VAL A 83 7.17 -22.82 12.89
C VAL A 83 5.66 -22.89 12.69
N PRO A 84 4.92 -23.63 13.54
CA PRO A 84 3.46 -23.66 13.45
C PRO A 84 2.88 -22.24 13.54
N ALA A 85 1.97 -21.92 12.63
CA ALA A 85 1.22 -20.67 12.73
C ALA A 85 0.32 -20.74 13.96
N THR A 86 0.70 -20.05 15.03
CA THR A 86 -0.16 -19.88 16.20
C THR A 86 -1.30 -18.93 15.85
N ALA A 87 -2.54 -19.35 16.17
CA ALA A 87 -3.67 -18.45 16.05
C ALA A 87 -3.53 -17.32 17.08
N HIS A 88 -3.32 -16.10 16.60
CA HIS A 88 -3.30 -14.91 17.45
C HIS A 88 -4.68 -14.26 17.44
N ALA A 89 -5.22 -13.95 18.61
CA ALA A 89 -6.43 -13.15 18.74
C ALA A 89 -6.08 -11.69 18.40
N CYS A 90 -6.23 -11.31 17.14
CA CYS A 90 -6.03 -9.94 16.72
C CYS A 90 -7.27 -9.11 17.09
N ALA A 91 -7.07 -7.84 17.41
CA ALA A 91 -8.17 -6.89 17.47
C ALA A 91 -8.88 -6.82 16.12
N PRO A 92 -10.20 -6.64 16.08
CA PRO A 92 -10.92 -6.50 14.83
C PRO A 92 -10.42 -5.26 14.07
N GLY A 93 -10.10 -5.45 12.78
CA GLY A 93 -9.65 -4.41 11.89
C GLY A 93 -8.13 -4.36 11.67
N LEU A 94 -7.80 -3.94 10.46
CA LEU A 94 -6.42 -3.75 10.00
C LEU A 94 -5.98 -2.33 10.33
N PRO A 95 -4.81 -2.12 10.97
CA PRO A 95 -4.35 -0.80 11.35
C PRO A 95 -3.80 -0.04 10.13
N PHE A 96 -4.23 1.20 9.98
CA PHE A 96 -3.67 2.18 9.05
C PHE A 96 -3.40 3.48 9.79
N LEU A 97 -2.51 4.32 9.28
CA LEU A 97 -2.41 5.70 9.71
C LEU A 97 -3.60 6.48 9.13
N ASP A 98 -4.35 7.12 10.00
CA ASP A 98 -5.34 8.11 9.58
C ASP A 98 -4.64 9.46 9.50
N VAL A 99 -4.42 9.92 8.28
CA VAL A 99 -3.78 11.21 8.03
C VAL A 99 -4.88 12.24 7.95
N ASP A 100 -5.37 12.68 9.09
CA ASP A 100 -6.23 13.85 9.16
C ASP A 100 -5.34 15.11 9.06
N ALA A 101 -5.41 15.77 7.92
CA ALA A 101 -4.60 16.94 7.61
C ALA A 101 -4.89 18.14 8.57
N GLU A 102 -6.05 18.15 9.24
CA GLU A 102 -6.43 19.23 10.13
C GLU A 102 -5.88 19.05 11.55
N ALA A 103 -5.66 17.82 12.00
CA ALA A 103 -5.28 17.56 13.39
C ALA A 103 -3.76 17.61 13.64
N GLY A 104 -2.92 17.49 12.62
CA GLY A 104 -1.45 17.49 12.77
C GLY A 104 -0.89 16.30 13.56
N GLU A 105 -1.74 15.43 14.08
CA GLU A 105 -1.41 14.22 14.81
C GLU A 105 -1.78 12.97 13.99
N ALA A 106 -0.83 12.06 13.82
CA ALA A 106 -1.10 10.77 13.18
C ALA A 106 -1.89 9.89 14.13
N SER A 107 -3.17 9.67 13.84
CA SER A 107 -4.01 8.69 14.55
C SER A 107 -4.02 7.34 13.84
N LEU A 108 -4.43 6.28 14.54
CA LEU A 108 -4.60 4.96 13.97
C LEU A 108 -6.07 4.71 13.64
N LEU A 109 -6.33 4.35 12.38
CA LEU A 109 -7.61 3.85 11.93
C LEU A 109 -7.57 2.32 11.84
N ALA A 110 -8.50 1.65 12.51
CA ALA A 110 -8.72 0.22 12.33
C ALA A 110 -9.78 0.00 11.24
N LEU A 111 -9.37 -0.51 10.09
CA LEU A 111 -10.27 -0.85 9.00
C LEU A 111 -10.69 -2.32 9.13
N ASP A 112 -11.97 -2.55 9.41
CA ASP A 112 -12.55 -3.89 9.45
C ASP A 112 -12.90 -4.36 8.03
N PRO A 113 -12.23 -5.40 7.49
CA PRO A 113 -12.53 -5.94 6.17
C PRO A 113 -13.99 -6.39 6.00
N ALA A 114 -14.61 -6.89 7.08
CA ALA A 114 -16.01 -7.34 7.05
C ALA A 114 -17.01 -6.19 6.82
N ARG A 115 -16.59 -4.95 6.98
CA ARG A 115 -17.40 -3.76 6.68
C ARG A 115 -17.22 -3.23 5.27
N VAL A 116 -16.34 -3.81 4.48
CA VAL A 116 -16.09 -3.38 3.09
C VAL A 116 -16.99 -4.19 2.16
N TYR A 117 -18.00 -3.54 1.62
CA TYR A 117 -18.97 -4.15 0.72
C TYR A 117 -18.41 -4.35 -0.69
N GLU A 118 -17.65 -3.40 -1.19
CA GLU A 118 -17.19 -3.36 -2.58
C GLU A 118 -15.86 -2.62 -2.68
N VAL A 119 -15.07 -2.98 -3.67
CA VAL A 119 -13.86 -2.26 -4.06
C VAL A 119 -14.02 -1.76 -5.48
N ASP A 120 -13.84 -0.47 -5.70
CA ASP A 120 -13.87 0.15 -7.02
C ASP A 120 -12.47 0.53 -7.47
N TYR A 121 -12.19 0.38 -8.75
CA TYR A 121 -11.08 1.06 -9.39
C TYR A 121 -11.45 2.52 -9.59
N LEU A 122 -10.73 3.42 -8.94
CA LEU A 122 -10.98 4.85 -8.98
C LEU A 122 -9.94 5.52 -9.87
N LEU A 123 -10.39 6.13 -10.96
CA LEU A 123 -9.54 6.79 -11.94
C LEU A 123 -9.80 8.31 -11.92
N ALA A 124 -8.77 9.08 -11.59
CA ALA A 124 -8.75 10.51 -11.86
C ALA A 124 -8.22 10.75 -13.28
N GLU A 125 -8.99 11.46 -14.11
CA GLU A 125 -8.63 11.75 -15.50
C GLU A 125 -7.34 12.57 -15.61
N GLY A 126 -6.64 12.41 -16.73
CA GLY A 126 -5.47 13.23 -17.04
C GLY A 126 -5.86 14.68 -17.33
N ASN A 127 -4.91 15.58 -17.17
CA ASN A 127 -5.05 16.99 -17.58
C ASN A 127 -3.86 17.45 -18.42
N THR A 128 -3.80 18.75 -18.75
CA THR A 128 -2.75 19.32 -19.58
C THR A 128 -1.41 19.53 -18.86
N GLN A 129 -1.38 19.37 -17.54
CA GLN A 129 -0.14 19.54 -16.76
C GLN A 129 0.74 18.31 -16.90
N ALA A 130 2.04 18.50 -17.00
CA ALA A 130 3.01 17.44 -17.27
C ALA A 130 2.97 16.29 -16.26
N MET A 131 2.66 16.58 -14.99
CA MET A 131 2.66 15.61 -13.89
C MET A 131 1.36 14.80 -13.79
N SER A 132 0.24 15.38 -14.17
CA SER A 132 -1.10 14.80 -14.09
C SER A 132 -1.68 14.41 -15.46
N ARG A 133 -0.85 14.48 -16.50
CA ARG A 133 -1.22 14.17 -17.90
C ARG A 133 -1.77 12.75 -18.06
N TRP A 134 -1.29 11.81 -17.29
CA TRP A 134 -1.58 10.38 -17.43
C TRP A 134 -2.70 9.89 -16.54
N GLY A 135 -3.33 10.78 -15.76
CA GLY A 135 -4.30 10.37 -14.78
C GLY A 135 -3.68 9.86 -13.47
N HIS A 136 -4.56 9.38 -12.59
CA HIS A 136 -4.14 8.73 -11.34
C HIS A 136 -5.06 7.57 -11.01
N SER A 137 -4.46 6.42 -10.68
CA SER A 137 -5.18 5.18 -10.38
C SER A 137 -5.15 4.91 -8.88
N MET A 138 -6.32 4.57 -8.34
CA MET A 138 -6.54 4.34 -6.92
C MET A 138 -7.56 3.21 -6.74
N LEU A 139 -7.74 2.74 -5.50
CA LEU A 139 -8.83 1.83 -5.14
C LEU A 139 -9.73 2.51 -4.11
N ARG A 140 -11.01 2.65 -4.43
CA ARG A 140 -12.04 3.09 -3.48
C ARG A 140 -12.60 1.89 -2.75
N LEU A 141 -12.64 1.96 -1.44
CA LEU A 141 -13.26 0.99 -0.56
C LEU A 141 -14.65 1.52 -0.16
N VAL A 142 -15.68 0.81 -0.56
CA VAL A 142 -17.07 1.11 -0.17
C VAL A 142 -17.30 0.52 1.21
N VAL A 143 -17.03 1.33 2.24
CA VAL A 143 -17.11 0.92 3.64
C VAL A 143 -18.51 1.26 4.16
N CYS A 144 -19.19 0.29 4.76
CA CYS A 144 -20.50 0.47 5.35
C CYS A 144 -20.42 1.28 6.65
N ALA A 145 -21.46 2.06 6.94
CA ALA A 145 -21.60 2.74 8.23
C ALA A 145 -21.59 1.74 9.40
N PRO A 146 -21.17 2.15 10.61
CA PRO A 146 -21.23 1.31 11.80
C PRO A 146 -22.63 0.72 12.02
N GLY A 147 -22.69 -0.60 12.24
CA GLY A 147 -23.97 -1.31 12.46
C GLY A 147 -24.77 -1.63 11.20
N ARG A 148 -24.32 -1.17 10.03
CA ARG A 148 -24.94 -1.56 8.75
C ARG A 148 -24.39 -2.89 8.26
N THR A 149 -25.27 -3.80 7.88
CA THR A 149 -24.90 -5.04 7.18
C THR A 149 -24.36 -4.70 5.78
N PRO A 150 -23.25 -5.30 5.34
CA PRO A 150 -22.72 -5.08 4.00
C PRO A 150 -23.75 -5.37 2.90
N GLY A 151 -23.89 -4.42 1.99
CA GLY A 151 -24.88 -4.48 0.93
C GLY A 151 -24.84 -3.23 0.05
N PRO A 152 -25.69 -3.18 -1.01
CA PRO A 152 -25.68 -2.08 -1.98
C PRO A 152 -25.88 -0.69 -1.37
N ASP A 153 -26.62 -0.60 -0.25
CA ASP A 153 -26.88 0.66 0.45
C ASP A 153 -25.62 1.28 1.05
N CYS A 154 -24.57 0.49 1.26
CA CYS A 154 -23.27 1.00 1.74
C CYS A 154 -22.66 2.00 0.76
N ARG A 155 -23.06 1.99 -0.51
CA ARG A 155 -22.63 2.99 -1.50
C ARG A 155 -23.05 4.42 -1.15
N LEU A 156 -24.05 4.57 -0.28
CA LEU A 156 -24.54 5.86 0.21
C LEU A 156 -23.78 6.35 1.46
N ASP A 157 -23.00 5.49 2.09
CA ASP A 157 -22.26 5.78 3.32
C ASP A 157 -20.93 6.54 3.03
N LEU A 158 -20.98 7.57 2.18
CA LEU A 158 -19.80 8.23 1.59
C LEU A 158 -18.77 8.70 2.62
N ALA A 159 -19.21 9.15 3.80
CA ALA A 159 -18.32 9.60 4.88
C ALA A 159 -17.42 8.47 5.43
N HIS A 160 -17.83 7.21 5.24
CA HIS A 160 -17.07 6.05 5.69
C HIS A 160 -16.16 5.46 4.62
N HIS A 161 -16.33 5.87 3.35
CA HIS A 161 -15.51 5.34 2.28
C HIS A 161 -14.06 5.79 2.41
N ARG A 162 -13.15 4.90 2.01
CA ARG A 162 -11.71 5.15 2.02
C ARG A 162 -11.11 4.90 0.64
N VAL A 163 -9.98 5.51 0.38
CA VAL A 163 -9.26 5.36 -0.89
C VAL A 163 -7.82 4.95 -0.61
N LEU A 164 -7.42 3.82 -1.18
CA LEU A 164 -6.03 3.39 -1.23
C LEU A 164 -5.35 4.05 -2.43
N SER A 165 -4.32 4.82 -2.17
CA SER A 165 -3.62 5.59 -3.20
C SER A 165 -2.10 5.49 -3.05
N PHE A 166 -1.42 5.04 -4.10
CA PHE A 166 0.04 5.14 -4.18
C PHE A 166 0.42 6.53 -4.67
N ARG A 167 1.11 7.28 -3.83
CA ARG A 167 1.50 8.66 -4.14
C ARG A 167 3.00 8.86 -4.05
N ALA A 168 3.52 9.74 -4.90
CA ALA A 168 4.86 10.27 -4.73
C ALA A 168 4.89 11.20 -3.51
N PHE A 169 5.81 10.95 -2.59
CA PHE A 169 6.02 11.85 -1.47
C PHE A 169 6.99 12.96 -1.91
N VAL A 170 6.47 14.16 -2.04
CA VAL A 170 7.21 15.31 -2.52
C VAL A 170 7.33 16.33 -1.40
N GLY A 171 8.51 16.42 -0.80
CA GLY A 171 8.85 17.49 0.14
C GLY A 171 9.24 18.81 -0.53
N ASP A 172 9.09 18.92 -1.85
CA ASP A 172 9.53 20.08 -2.64
C ASP A 172 8.34 20.95 -3.05
N VAL A 173 8.54 22.26 -3.04
CA VAL A 173 7.56 23.25 -3.50
C VAL A 173 7.31 23.16 -5.01
N GLN A 174 8.26 22.61 -5.77
CA GLN A 174 8.12 22.35 -7.20
C GLN A 174 8.57 20.93 -7.55
N ILE A 175 7.70 20.20 -8.24
CA ILE A 175 7.98 18.84 -8.69
C ILE A 175 8.92 18.89 -9.89
N SER A 176 10.10 18.29 -9.76
CA SER A 176 11.07 18.19 -10.83
C SER A 176 10.78 17.00 -11.74
N GLY A 177 10.56 17.23 -13.04
CA GLY A 177 10.39 16.18 -14.04
C GLY A 177 11.57 15.20 -14.09
N TRP A 178 12.80 15.72 -13.93
CA TRP A 178 14.01 14.90 -13.87
C TRP A 178 14.01 13.94 -12.69
N ARG A 179 13.63 14.40 -11.49
CA ARG A 179 13.54 13.55 -10.28
C ARG A 179 12.46 12.47 -10.42
N GLY A 180 11.35 12.77 -11.11
CA GLY A 180 10.32 11.80 -11.43
C GLY A 180 10.76 10.75 -12.46
N LEU A 181 11.60 11.11 -13.43
CA LEU A 181 12.19 10.17 -14.39
C LEU A 181 13.26 9.30 -13.75
N THR A 182 14.00 9.81 -12.78
CA THR A 182 15.12 9.10 -12.12
C THR A 182 14.71 8.34 -10.86
N GLY A 183 13.41 8.36 -10.49
CA GLY A 183 12.91 7.68 -9.28
C GLY A 183 13.43 8.30 -7.99
N SER A 184 13.65 9.60 -7.98
CA SER A 184 14.13 10.32 -6.79
C SER A 184 13.03 10.62 -5.78
N TYR A 185 11.77 10.42 -6.13
CA TYR A 185 10.63 10.56 -5.21
C TYR A 185 10.29 9.22 -4.56
N PRO A 186 10.14 9.17 -3.24
CA PRO A 186 9.62 8.00 -2.58
C PRO A 186 8.14 7.81 -2.92
N SER A 187 7.73 6.55 -3.12
CA SER A 187 6.35 6.15 -3.31
C SER A 187 5.81 5.54 -2.03
N ARG A 188 4.59 5.89 -1.63
CA ARG A 188 3.92 5.40 -0.43
C ARG A 188 2.48 5.05 -0.73
N LEU A 189 1.98 4.05 -0.01
CA LEU A 189 0.55 3.72 0.00
C LEU A 189 -0.14 4.49 1.14
N PHE A 190 -1.12 5.29 0.79
CA PHE A 190 -1.97 6.03 1.72
C PHE A 190 -3.37 5.43 1.77
N LEU A 191 -4.01 5.52 2.94
CA LEU A 191 -5.44 5.32 3.10
C LEU A 191 -6.05 6.69 3.41
N LEU A 192 -6.84 7.20 2.48
CA LEU A 192 -7.39 8.57 2.52
C LEU A 192 -8.92 8.53 2.64
N PRO A 193 -9.54 9.51 3.30
CA PRO A 193 -10.98 9.72 3.19
C PRO A 193 -11.39 10.01 1.74
N LEU A 194 -12.57 9.52 1.33
CA LEU A 194 -13.06 9.74 -0.04
C LEU A 194 -13.31 11.23 -0.34
N ASP A 195 -13.85 11.97 0.62
CA ASP A 195 -14.12 13.40 0.50
C ASP A 195 -12.85 14.21 0.23
N GLN A 196 -11.75 13.91 0.90
CA GLN A 196 -10.45 14.52 0.62
C GLN A 196 -9.99 14.25 -0.83
N VAL A 197 -10.19 13.04 -1.33
CA VAL A 197 -9.83 12.67 -2.70
C VAL A 197 -10.73 13.40 -3.71
N ILE A 198 -12.03 13.49 -3.44
CA ILE A 198 -12.97 14.26 -4.27
C ILE A 198 -12.57 15.74 -4.29
N GLU A 199 -12.31 16.32 -3.12
CA GLU A 199 -11.87 17.73 -3.01
C GLU A 199 -10.63 17.98 -3.88
N GLU A 200 -9.59 17.18 -3.68
CA GLU A 200 -8.30 17.33 -4.39
C GLU A 200 -8.48 17.25 -5.91
N TYR A 201 -9.10 16.15 -6.41
CA TYR A 201 -9.14 15.93 -7.86
C TYR A 201 -10.23 16.76 -8.56
N THR A 202 -11.42 16.91 -7.96
CA THR A 202 -12.52 17.55 -8.68
C THR A 202 -12.62 19.04 -8.45
N ARG A 203 -12.24 19.54 -7.26
CA ARG A 203 -12.34 20.98 -6.94
C ARG A 203 -11.01 21.73 -7.10
N VAL A 204 -9.91 21.12 -6.70
CA VAL A 204 -8.59 21.78 -6.79
C VAL A 204 -7.96 21.54 -8.17
N GLU A 205 -7.89 20.28 -8.63
CA GLU A 205 -7.26 19.95 -9.92
C GLU A 205 -8.21 20.02 -11.11
N LEU A 206 -9.52 20.17 -10.89
CA LEU A 206 -10.57 20.25 -11.92
C LEU A 206 -10.55 19.08 -12.91
N ARG A 207 -10.39 17.87 -12.39
CA ARG A 207 -10.30 16.62 -13.15
C ARG A 207 -11.57 15.77 -12.94
N GLY A 208 -11.96 15.01 -13.94
CA GLY A 208 -12.99 13.99 -13.79
C GLY A 208 -12.51 12.86 -12.88
N LEU A 209 -13.45 12.30 -12.10
CA LEU A 209 -13.19 11.16 -11.22
C LEU A 209 -14.21 10.06 -11.55
N GLN A 210 -13.72 8.90 -11.98
CA GLN A 210 -14.55 7.75 -12.38
C GLN A 210 -14.33 6.60 -11.40
N SER A 211 -15.43 5.98 -10.94
CA SER A 211 -15.41 4.81 -10.05
C SER A 211 -15.98 3.61 -10.80
N ILE A 212 -15.16 2.56 -10.92
CA ILE A 212 -15.49 1.34 -11.68
C ILE A 212 -15.47 0.17 -10.70
N PRO A 213 -16.64 -0.45 -10.38
CA PRO A 213 -16.71 -1.56 -9.45
C PRO A 213 -15.89 -2.77 -9.91
N LEU A 214 -15.06 -3.29 -9.02
CA LEU A 214 -14.36 -4.56 -9.18
C LEU A 214 -15.23 -5.68 -8.61
N ARG A 215 -15.40 -6.77 -9.37
CA ARG A 215 -16.20 -7.91 -8.91
C ARG A 215 -15.34 -8.82 -8.04
N LEU A 216 -15.02 -8.37 -6.82
CA LEU A 216 -14.28 -9.15 -5.83
C LEU A 216 -15.26 -9.85 -4.87
N GLN A 217 -14.87 -11.05 -4.43
CA GLN A 217 -15.58 -11.78 -3.39
C GLN A 217 -15.13 -11.28 -2.00
N GLU A 218 -15.87 -11.57 -0.95
CA GLU A 218 -15.56 -11.11 0.42
C GLU A 218 -14.18 -11.56 0.90
N ASP A 219 -13.80 -12.79 0.62
CA ASP A 219 -12.49 -13.34 0.95
C ASP A 219 -11.36 -12.68 0.14
N GLU A 220 -11.62 -12.32 -1.12
CA GLU A 220 -10.69 -11.55 -1.96
C GLU A 220 -10.52 -10.13 -1.45
N ILE A 221 -11.60 -9.48 -0.99
CA ILE A 221 -11.55 -8.16 -0.36
C ILE A 221 -10.70 -8.23 0.92
N ALA A 222 -10.95 -9.21 1.78
CA ALA A 222 -10.20 -9.38 3.01
C ALA A 222 -8.69 -9.60 2.73
N SER A 223 -8.35 -10.46 1.76
CA SER A 223 -6.97 -10.71 1.34
C SER A 223 -6.30 -9.46 0.75
N LEU A 224 -7.02 -8.72 -0.10
CA LEU A 224 -6.54 -7.45 -0.67
C LEU A 224 -6.24 -6.41 0.41
N LEU A 225 -7.12 -6.26 1.39
CA LEU A 225 -6.95 -5.30 2.48
C LEU A 225 -5.81 -5.69 3.42
N GLU A 226 -5.66 -7.00 3.69
CA GLU A 226 -4.50 -7.50 4.43
C GLU A 226 -3.18 -7.15 3.72
N ARG A 227 -3.14 -7.36 2.39
CA ARG A 227 -1.97 -6.98 1.59
C ARG A 227 -1.76 -5.46 1.59
N ALA A 228 -2.82 -4.68 1.49
CA ALA A 228 -2.75 -3.22 1.55
C ALA A 228 -2.21 -2.73 2.90
N ALA A 229 -2.70 -3.28 4.02
CA ALA A 229 -2.19 -2.96 5.35
C ALA A 229 -0.70 -3.31 5.49
N GLN A 230 -0.29 -4.49 4.99
CA GLN A 230 1.11 -4.89 4.96
C GLN A 230 1.98 -3.87 4.20
N LEU A 231 1.54 -3.44 3.02
CA LEU A 231 2.26 -2.46 2.21
C LEU A 231 2.25 -1.07 2.83
N HIS A 232 1.14 -0.67 3.46
CA HIS A 232 1.04 0.62 4.14
C HIS A 232 2.17 0.82 5.17
N TRP A 233 2.50 -0.23 5.93
CA TRP A 233 3.53 -0.17 6.95
C TRP A 233 4.95 -0.45 6.45
N SER A 234 5.11 -1.24 5.39
CA SER A 234 6.42 -1.72 4.96
C SER A 234 6.88 -1.18 3.61
N TYR A 235 5.94 -0.77 2.73
CA TYR A 235 6.29 -0.33 1.39
C TYR A 235 7.03 1.00 1.40
N ASP A 236 8.22 0.99 0.83
CA ASP A 236 9.08 2.15 0.67
C ASP A 236 9.70 2.16 -0.73
N GLY A 237 8.83 2.24 -1.74
CA GLY A 237 9.20 2.23 -3.15
C GLY A 237 9.71 3.57 -3.66
N ARG A 238 10.16 3.55 -4.91
CA ARG A 238 10.50 4.75 -5.67
C ARG A 238 9.46 4.99 -6.74
N TYR A 239 9.01 6.21 -6.84
CA TYR A 239 8.07 6.61 -7.87
C TYR A 239 8.81 6.97 -9.15
N TYR A 240 8.46 6.29 -10.24
CA TYR A 240 8.92 6.60 -11.59
C TYR A 240 7.70 6.94 -12.44
N PHE A 241 7.75 7.99 -13.20
CA PHE A 241 6.65 8.32 -14.12
C PHE A 241 6.42 7.23 -15.17
N ILE A 242 7.48 6.55 -15.59
CA ILE A 242 7.43 5.43 -16.52
C ILE A 242 7.93 4.18 -15.79
N GLY A 243 7.07 3.19 -15.61
CA GLY A 243 7.44 1.86 -15.10
C GLY A 243 7.19 1.58 -13.63
N ASN A 244 7.04 2.57 -12.76
CA ASN A 244 6.62 2.38 -11.37
C ASN A 244 5.80 3.57 -10.87
N ASN A 245 4.63 3.72 -11.44
CA ASN A 245 3.65 4.76 -11.14
C ASN A 245 2.46 4.20 -10.35
N CYS A 246 1.48 5.03 -10.07
CA CYS A 246 0.28 4.65 -9.34
C CYS A 246 -0.48 3.47 -9.99
N ALA A 247 -0.55 3.39 -11.32
CA ALA A 247 -1.26 2.32 -11.99
C ALA A 247 -0.54 0.97 -11.84
N VAL A 248 0.79 0.97 -12.02
CA VAL A 248 1.61 -0.22 -11.83
C VAL A 248 1.53 -0.74 -10.39
N GLU A 249 1.64 0.15 -9.41
CA GLU A 249 1.58 -0.24 -8.00
C GLU A 249 0.17 -0.69 -7.59
N THR A 250 -0.88 -0.03 -8.09
CA THR A 250 -2.26 -0.47 -7.88
C THR A 250 -2.52 -1.85 -8.50
N TRP A 251 -1.97 -2.11 -9.70
CA TRP A 251 -2.07 -3.43 -10.32
C TRP A 251 -1.31 -4.50 -9.53
N LYS A 252 -0.10 -4.21 -9.06
CA LYS A 252 0.66 -5.13 -8.20
C LYS A 252 -0.09 -5.44 -6.91
N LEU A 253 -0.71 -4.43 -6.29
CA LEU A 253 -1.54 -4.63 -5.11
C LEU A 253 -2.71 -5.58 -5.40
N LEU A 254 -3.43 -5.38 -6.50
CA LEU A 254 -4.52 -6.27 -6.93
C LEU A 254 -4.00 -7.68 -7.26
N HIS A 255 -2.91 -7.77 -8.01
CA HIS A 255 -2.30 -9.05 -8.38
C HIS A 255 -1.89 -9.87 -7.16
N ASP A 256 -1.24 -9.24 -6.19
CA ASP A 256 -0.72 -9.94 -5.01
C ASP A 256 -1.77 -10.14 -3.91
N GLY A 257 -2.74 -9.23 -3.83
CA GLY A 257 -3.80 -9.25 -2.82
C GLY A 257 -5.03 -10.08 -3.21
N VAL A 258 -5.23 -10.35 -4.52
CA VAL A 258 -6.39 -11.10 -5.02
C VAL A 258 -5.92 -12.46 -5.59
N PRO A 259 -6.15 -13.58 -4.90
CA PRO A 259 -5.55 -14.87 -5.26
C PRO A 259 -5.78 -15.32 -6.70
N ARG A 260 -6.97 -15.09 -7.28
CA ARG A 260 -7.26 -15.46 -8.68
C ARG A 260 -6.49 -14.64 -9.70
N LEU A 261 -6.00 -13.44 -9.33
CA LEU A 261 -5.20 -12.58 -10.21
C LEU A 261 -3.70 -12.91 -10.12
N ALA A 262 -3.25 -13.61 -9.08
CA ALA A 262 -1.84 -13.95 -8.87
C ALA A 262 -1.21 -14.80 -10.00
N ALA A 263 -2.02 -15.49 -10.80
CA ALA A 263 -1.57 -16.25 -11.97
C ALA A 263 -1.48 -15.38 -13.24
N ALA A 264 -2.02 -14.17 -13.25
CA ALA A 264 -1.97 -13.27 -14.39
C ALA A 264 -0.54 -12.70 -14.56
N PRO A 265 -0.05 -12.52 -15.81
CA PRO A 265 1.25 -11.90 -16.00
C PRO A 265 1.22 -10.46 -15.55
N LEU A 266 2.25 -10.03 -14.81
CA LEU A 266 2.49 -8.62 -14.51
C LEU A 266 2.99 -7.94 -15.79
N ALA A 267 2.06 -7.51 -16.63
CA ALA A 267 2.39 -6.68 -17.78
C ALA A 267 2.70 -5.25 -17.29
N THR A 268 3.59 -4.56 -18.01
CA THR A 268 3.85 -3.14 -17.77
C THR A 268 2.57 -2.38 -18.10
N ILE A 269 1.96 -1.78 -17.08
CA ILE A 269 0.76 -0.98 -17.23
C ILE A 269 1.20 0.49 -17.15
N THR A 270 0.94 1.20 -18.22
CA THR A 270 0.94 2.68 -18.20
C THR A 270 -0.48 3.13 -17.89
N PRO A 271 -0.66 4.21 -17.10
CA PRO A 271 -1.97 4.78 -16.86
C PRO A 271 -2.65 5.20 -18.14
#